data_d36f8f52485888b854c0aa6587e407c4
#
_entry.id   d36f8f52485888b854c0aa6587e407c4
#
_cell.length_a   1.000
_cell.length_b   1.000
_cell.length_c   1.000
_cell.angle_alpha   90.00
_cell.angle_beta   90.00
_cell.angle_gamma   90.00
#
_symmetry.space_group_name_H-M   'P 1'
#
loop_
_entity.id
_entity.type
_entity.pdbx_description
1 polymer ?
#
loop_
_entity_poly.entity_id
_entity_poly.type
_entity_poly.pdbx_seq_one_letter_code
_entity_poly.pdbx_strand_id
1 'polypeptide(L)'
;MKKTILALFLTFSFSSAFAQFAVVNDKDGWVNIRNREQKGKIIDTLPNGHLIYWYGPSEPNEKNWGFVQYVKNGKDLEGDIYKDRYKWISDFSPLKISKKTANSVTLKQEAMTVTVTKSTFDKKKHKFTYFKDNPTIISHIDGKAPWGTDGNLPKAQYEKISVRIGDKTLILPKAALENVYDPYLDGVEANYDKQNDTLYIQAINGDGAGTSLIIWKIEKGVYKDKLIVNGF
;
A
#
# COMPACT_ATOMS: atom_id res chain seq x y z
N MET A 1 32.97 9.09 47.19
CA MET A 1 33.05 8.63 45.80
C MET A 1 31.65 8.59 45.22
N LYS A 2 31.27 9.57 44.41
CA LYS A 2 29.95 9.63 43.74
C LYS A 2 30.02 8.83 42.44
N LYS A 3 29.26 7.74 42.35
CA LYS A 3 29.12 6.96 41.11
C LYS A 3 28.10 7.64 40.18
N THR A 4 28.58 8.26 39.13
CA THR A 4 27.74 8.82 38.08
C THR A 4 27.28 7.66 37.16
N ILE A 5 25.99 7.33 37.22
CA ILE A 5 25.38 6.35 36.29
C ILE A 5 25.09 7.11 35.02
N LEU A 6 25.84 6.81 33.96
CA LEU A 6 25.60 7.31 32.60
C LEU A 6 24.47 6.46 31.99
N ALA A 7 23.24 6.99 31.98
CA ALA A 7 22.12 6.36 31.28
C ALA A 7 22.28 6.57 29.77
N LEU A 8 22.64 5.52 29.06
CA LEU A 8 22.73 5.50 27.60
C LEU A 8 21.29 5.41 27.06
N PHE A 9 20.73 6.56 26.63
CA PHE A 9 19.47 6.58 25.88
C PHE A 9 19.75 6.04 24.47
N LEU A 10 19.43 4.76 24.23
CA LEU A 10 19.31 4.23 22.88
C LEU A 10 18.06 4.88 22.25
N THR A 11 18.26 5.93 21.46
CA THR A 11 17.25 6.41 20.53
C THR A 11 17.09 5.37 19.43
N PHE A 12 16.11 4.49 19.55
CA PHE A 12 15.62 3.70 18.42
C PHE A 12 15.05 4.70 17.41
N SER A 13 15.86 5.05 16.43
CA SER A 13 15.33 5.64 15.18
C SER A 13 14.46 4.57 14.54
N PHE A 14 13.16 4.64 14.76
CA PHE A 14 12.20 3.97 13.89
C PHE A 14 12.38 4.60 12.51
N SER A 15 13.23 3.99 11.69
CA SER A 15 13.10 4.16 10.24
C SER A 15 11.71 3.70 9.92
N SER A 16 10.81 4.65 9.65
CA SER A 16 9.52 4.35 9.09
C SER A 16 9.81 3.56 7.82
N ALA A 17 9.56 2.26 7.85
CA ALA A 17 9.55 1.43 6.65
C ALA A 17 8.27 1.82 5.90
N PHE A 18 8.29 3.05 5.34
CA PHE A 18 7.19 3.52 4.50
C PHE A 18 7.16 2.66 3.26
N ALA A 19 5.94 2.31 2.88
CA ALA A 19 5.60 1.58 1.70
C ALA A 19 6.51 2.01 0.53
N GLN A 20 7.29 1.07 0.05
CA GLN A 20 8.19 1.31 -1.09
C GLN A 20 7.39 1.21 -2.39
N PHE A 21 6.22 1.83 -2.40
CA PHE A 21 5.42 1.94 -3.60
C PHE A 21 6.04 2.94 -4.57
N ALA A 22 6.00 2.57 -5.83
CA ALA A 22 6.44 3.41 -6.93
C ALA A 22 5.50 3.24 -8.13
N VAL A 23 5.68 4.09 -9.12
CA VAL A 23 5.04 3.96 -10.42
C VAL A 23 6.09 3.90 -11.51
N VAL A 24 5.85 3.09 -12.52
CA VAL A 24 6.64 3.09 -13.75
C VAL A 24 6.66 4.49 -14.35
N ASN A 25 7.84 4.99 -14.65
CA ASN A 25 8.05 6.32 -15.23
C ASN A 25 9.27 6.30 -16.13
N ASP A 26 9.08 6.00 -17.38
CA ASP A 26 10.11 5.90 -18.39
C ASP A 26 9.86 6.85 -19.57
N LYS A 27 10.93 7.37 -20.16
CA LYS A 27 10.85 8.26 -21.34
C LYS A 27 10.22 7.59 -22.56
N ASP A 28 10.36 6.25 -22.66
CA ASP A 28 9.81 5.46 -23.77
C ASP A 28 8.32 5.12 -23.56
N GLY A 29 7.73 5.53 -22.42
CA GLY A 29 6.32 5.29 -22.09
C GLY A 29 6.05 3.92 -21.46
N TRP A 30 7.05 3.07 -21.33
CA TRP A 30 6.95 1.72 -20.77
C TRP A 30 8.31 1.19 -20.32
N VAL A 31 8.30 0.10 -19.54
CA VAL A 31 9.50 -0.57 -19.07
C VAL A 31 9.39 -2.08 -19.23
N ASN A 32 10.51 -2.74 -19.51
CA ASN A 32 10.61 -4.20 -19.43
C ASN A 32 10.85 -4.66 -18.00
N ILE A 33 10.10 -5.66 -17.57
CA ILE A 33 10.36 -6.44 -16.38
C ILE A 33 11.16 -7.67 -16.79
N ARG A 34 12.20 -7.98 -16.02
CA ARG A 34 13.13 -9.07 -16.35
C ARG A 34 13.04 -10.19 -15.33
N ASN A 35 13.39 -11.38 -15.80
CA ASN A 35 13.51 -12.54 -14.92
C ASN A 35 14.67 -12.33 -13.93
N ARG A 36 14.45 -12.64 -12.66
CA ARG A 36 15.42 -12.44 -11.59
C ARG A 36 16.68 -13.30 -11.76
N GLU A 37 16.50 -14.57 -12.11
CA GLU A 37 17.60 -15.52 -12.32
C GLU A 37 18.30 -15.32 -13.67
N GLN A 38 17.53 -14.92 -14.68
CA GLN A 38 17.99 -14.74 -16.05
C GLN A 38 17.77 -13.28 -16.48
N LYS A 39 18.53 -12.34 -15.89
CA LYS A 39 18.34 -10.87 -16.08
C LYS A 39 18.29 -10.39 -17.54
N GLY A 40 18.83 -11.17 -18.48
CA GLY A 40 18.69 -10.91 -19.91
C GLY A 40 17.29 -11.15 -20.46
N LYS A 41 16.49 -12.01 -19.82
CA LYS A 41 15.18 -12.44 -20.31
C LYS A 41 14.08 -11.47 -19.85
N ILE A 42 13.43 -10.83 -20.81
CA ILE A 42 12.21 -10.04 -20.59
C ILE A 42 11.05 -11.01 -20.34
N ILE A 43 10.33 -10.80 -19.24
CA ILE A 43 9.16 -11.60 -18.85
C ILE A 43 7.86 -10.82 -18.96
N ASP A 44 7.92 -9.49 -18.90
CA ASP A 44 6.75 -8.63 -19.03
C ASP A 44 7.15 -7.22 -19.46
N THR A 45 6.13 -6.39 -19.77
CA THR A 45 6.25 -4.97 -20.09
C THR A 45 5.16 -4.20 -19.38
N LEU A 46 5.54 -3.13 -18.64
CA LEU A 46 4.61 -2.29 -17.89
C LEU A 46 4.57 -0.87 -18.48
N PRO A 47 3.39 -0.28 -18.70
CA PRO A 47 3.27 1.09 -19.16
C PRO A 47 3.57 2.09 -18.03
N ASN A 48 3.86 3.34 -18.39
CA ASN A 48 3.97 4.42 -17.41
C ASN A 48 2.70 4.53 -16.55
N GLY A 49 2.90 4.87 -15.26
CA GLY A 49 1.83 4.95 -14.27
C GLY A 49 1.38 3.60 -13.72
N HIS A 50 1.96 2.47 -14.13
CA HIS A 50 1.69 1.17 -13.52
C HIS A 50 2.24 1.12 -12.10
N LEU A 51 1.42 0.67 -11.13
CA LEU A 51 1.81 0.54 -9.74
C LEU A 51 2.76 -0.64 -9.55
N ILE A 52 3.83 -0.42 -8.81
CA ILE A 52 4.79 -1.44 -8.40
C ILE A 52 5.10 -1.27 -6.91
N TYR A 53 5.45 -2.36 -6.25
CA TYR A 53 6.04 -2.37 -4.93
C TYR A 53 7.48 -2.88 -5.03
N TRP A 54 8.43 -2.08 -4.53
CA TRP A 54 9.85 -2.40 -4.58
C TRP A 54 10.30 -3.03 -3.26
N TYR A 55 10.78 -4.26 -3.30
CA TYR A 55 11.23 -5.00 -2.11
C TYR A 55 12.69 -4.72 -1.73
N GLY A 56 13.50 -4.30 -2.69
CA GLY A 56 14.92 -4.10 -2.46
C GLY A 56 15.75 -4.28 -3.73
N PRO A 57 17.08 -4.20 -3.63
CA PRO A 57 17.96 -4.62 -4.71
C PRO A 57 17.69 -6.08 -5.11
N SER A 58 17.79 -6.40 -6.40
CA SER A 58 17.59 -7.76 -6.92
C SER A 58 18.56 -8.79 -6.30
N GLU A 59 19.77 -8.33 -5.98
CA GLU A 59 20.82 -9.13 -5.32
C GLU A 59 21.54 -8.27 -4.27
N PRO A 60 22.17 -8.86 -3.25
CA PRO A 60 23.06 -8.14 -2.35
C PRO A 60 24.11 -7.38 -3.17
N ASN A 61 24.26 -6.07 -2.92
CA ASN A 61 25.16 -5.16 -3.65
C ASN A 61 24.75 -4.79 -5.09
N GLU A 62 23.61 -5.25 -5.61
CA GLU A 62 23.07 -4.77 -6.88
C GLU A 62 22.60 -3.31 -6.76
N LYS A 63 23.15 -2.45 -7.61
CA LYS A 63 22.86 -0.99 -7.55
C LYS A 63 21.87 -0.52 -8.60
N ASN A 64 21.63 -1.33 -9.63
CA ASN A 64 20.90 -0.91 -10.82
C ASN A 64 19.58 -1.62 -10.99
N TRP A 65 19.37 -2.77 -10.36
CA TRP A 65 18.17 -3.57 -10.48
C TRP A 65 17.47 -3.71 -9.14
N GLY A 66 16.16 -3.52 -9.11
CA GLY A 66 15.30 -3.71 -7.96
C GLY A 66 14.29 -4.82 -8.21
N PHE A 67 14.05 -5.63 -7.19
CA PHE A 67 13.01 -6.65 -7.20
C PHE A 67 11.66 -5.99 -6.87
N VAL A 68 10.67 -6.19 -7.74
CA VAL A 68 9.35 -5.59 -7.62
C VAL A 68 8.23 -6.59 -7.73
N GLN A 69 7.12 -6.32 -7.04
CA GLN A 69 5.82 -6.96 -7.21
C GLN A 69 4.86 -5.97 -7.88
N TYR A 70 3.98 -6.49 -8.73
CA TYR A 70 2.94 -5.74 -9.42
C TYR A 70 1.74 -6.63 -9.73
N VAL A 71 0.59 -6.02 -10.04
CA VAL A 71 -0.61 -6.75 -10.49
C VAL A 71 -0.84 -6.46 -11.97
N LYS A 72 -1.04 -7.50 -12.77
CA LYS A 72 -1.41 -7.37 -14.17
C LYS A 72 -2.43 -8.45 -14.56
N ASN A 73 -3.53 -8.03 -15.17
CA ASN A 73 -4.64 -8.92 -15.55
C ASN A 73 -5.18 -9.74 -14.36
N GLY A 74 -5.22 -9.13 -13.16
CA GLY A 74 -5.70 -9.77 -11.93
C GLY A 74 -4.77 -10.83 -11.33
N LYS A 75 -3.51 -10.88 -11.77
CA LYS A 75 -2.47 -11.78 -11.24
C LYS A 75 -1.38 -10.99 -10.55
N ASP A 76 -0.97 -11.47 -9.37
CA ASP A 76 0.22 -11.01 -8.70
C ASP A 76 1.44 -11.57 -9.45
N LEU A 77 2.34 -10.68 -9.85
CA LEU A 77 3.53 -10.97 -10.63
C LEU A 77 4.74 -10.26 -10.01
N GLU A 78 5.92 -10.77 -10.29
CA GLU A 78 7.17 -10.23 -9.77
C GLU A 78 8.29 -10.32 -10.79
N GLY A 79 9.34 -9.53 -10.58
CA GLY A 79 10.53 -9.53 -11.43
C GLY A 79 11.43 -8.34 -11.15
N ASP A 80 12.44 -8.16 -11.98
CA ASP A 80 13.42 -7.10 -11.82
C ASP A 80 13.13 -5.91 -12.72
N ILE A 81 13.22 -4.70 -12.15
CA ILE A 81 13.11 -3.42 -12.85
C ILE A 81 14.43 -2.63 -12.72
N TYR A 82 14.81 -1.89 -13.77
CA TYR A 82 15.97 -1.00 -13.71
C TYR A 82 15.65 0.29 -12.95
N LYS A 83 16.56 0.76 -12.09
CA LYS A 83 16.36 1.83 -11.10
C LYS A 83 15.84 3.17 -11.65
N ASP A 84 16.17 3.51 -12.90
CA ASP A 84 15.82 4.81 -13.49
C ASP A 84 14.47 4.76 -14.23
N ARG A 85 13.71 3.66 -14.06
CA ARG A 85 12.47 3.39 -14.81
C ARG A 85 11.20 3.55 -13.98
N TYR A 86 11.33 4.05 -12.76
CA TYR A 86 10.19 4.31 -11.86
C TYR A 86 10.43 5.54 -11.01
N LYS A 87 9.36 6.05 -10.44
CA LYS A 87 9.36 7.18 -9.52
C LYS A 87 8.66 6.77 -8.22
N TRP A 88 9.26 7.12 -7.09
CA TRP A 88 8.68 6.83 -5.79
C TRP A 88 7.40 7.64 -5.56
N ILE A 89 6.41 7.02 -4.91
CA ILE A 89 5.18 7.74 -4.52
C ILE A 89 5.51 8.87 -3.54
N SER A 90 6.47 8.67 -2.66
CA SER A 90 6.94 9.69 -1.71
C SER A 90 7.57 10.93 -2.35
N ASP A 91 7.98 10.85 -3.63
CA ASP A 91 8.53 12.00 -4.36
C ASP A 91 7.45 12.98 -4.85
N PHE A 92 6.18 12.57 -4.81
CA PHE A 92 5.06 13.43 -5.16
C PHE A 92 4.63 14.32 -3.98
N SER A 93 3.87 15.36 -4.25
CA SER A 93 3.42 16.33 -3.26
C SER A 93 2.55 15.70 -2.16
N PRO A 94 2.99 15.70 -0.88
CA PRO A 94 2.24 15.04 0.18
C PRO A 94 1.03 15.85 0.63
N LEU A 95 -0.09 15.17 0.91
CA LEU A 95 -1.20 15.73 1.67
C LEU A 95 -0.90 15.60 3.17
N LYS A 96 -1.18 16.63 3.95
CA LYS A 96 -0.91 16.65 5.41
C LYS A 96 -2.15 16.29 6.21
N ILE A 97 -1.98 15.57 7.31
CA ILE A 97 -3.07 15.27 8.25
C ILE A 97 -3.62 16.59 8.79
N SER A 98 -4.92 16.82 8.60
CA SER A 98 -5.65 18.00 9.06
C SER A 98 -6.63 17.70 10.20
N LYS A 99 -7.12 16.45 10.28
CA LYS A 99 -8.01 15.99 11.34
C LYS A 99 -7.85 14.49 11.55
N LYS A 100 -7.93 14.06 12.80
CA LYS A 100 -7.91 12.65 13.18
C LYS A 100 -8.89 12.39 14.32
N THR A 101 -9.55 11.23 14.25
CA THR A 101 -10.42 10.69 15.32
C THR A 101 -10.08 9.21 15.50
N ALA A 102 -10.73 8.53 16.44
CA ALA A 102 -10.56 7.07 16.60
C ALA A 102 -10.93 6.28 15.33
N ASN A 103 -11.86 6.78 14.52
CA ASN A 103 -12.43 6.08 13.38
C ASN A 103 -12.18 6.75 12.03
N SER A 104 -11.45 7.85 11.98
CA SER A 104 -11.17 8.54 10.71
C SER A 104 -9.89 9.35 10.74
N VAL A 105 -9.26 9.47 9.57
CA VAL A 105 -8.18 10.41 9.29
C VAL A 105 -8.53 11.22 8.05
N THR A 106 -8.24 12.51 8.11
CA THR A 106 -8.43 13.44 6.98
C THR A 106 -7.11 14.10 6.65
N LEU A 107 -6.69 13.98 5.39
CA LEU A 107 -5.51 14.62 4.84
C LEU A 107 -5.92 15.73 3.87
N LYS A 108 -5.14 16.81 3.81
CA LYS A 108 -5.44 17.97 2.96
C LYS A 108 -4.20 18.52 2.30
N GLN A 109 -4.40 19.02 1.08
CA GLN A 109 -3.47 19.86 0.35
C GLN A 109 -4.28 20.78 -0.58
N GLU A 110 -4.12 22.10 -0.43
CA GLU A 110 -4.88 23.08 -1.23
C GLU A 110 -6.40 22.76 -1.25
N ALA A 111 -7.00 22.60 -2.43
CA ALA A 111 -8.41 22.25 -2.61
C ALA A 111 -8.71 20.75 -2.52
N MET A 112 -7.69 19.92 -2.26
CA MET A 112 -7.82 18.46 -2.19
C MET A 112 -7.98 18.00 -0.74
N THR A 113 -8.91 17.07 -0.52
CA THR A 113 -9.14 16.44 0.79
C THR A 113 -9.36 14.94 0.60
N VAL A 114 -8.61 14.14 1.35
CA VAL A 114 -8.80 12.68 1.46
C VAL A 114 -9.30 12.37 2.86
N THR A 115 -10.38 11.62 2.99
CA THR A 115 -10.86 11.12 4.27
C THR A 115 -11.00 9.61 4.22
N VAL A 116 -10.30 8.93 5.12
CA VAL A 116 -10.38 7.48 5.33
C VAL A 116 -11.13 7.22 6.62
N THR A 117 -12.17 6.39 6.56
CA THR A 117 -13.02 6.03 7.69
C THR A 117 -13.04 4.52 7.85
N LYS A 118 -12.94 4.06 9.11
CA LYS A 118 -13.09 2.65 9.49
C LYS A 118 -14.28 2.45 10.39
N SER A 119 -14.84 1.24 10.37
CA SER A 119 -15.86 0.76 11.29
C SER A 119 -15.44 -0.54 11.97
N THR A 120 -16.11 -0.91 13.04
CA THR A 120 -15.95 -2.24 13.66
C THR A 120 -16.36 -3.31 12.65
N PHE A 121 -15.60 -4.40 12.58
CA PHE A 121 -15.93 -5.52 11.72
C PHE A 121 -17.15 -6.28 12.27
N ASP A 122 -18.18 -6.48 11.44
CA ASP A 122 -19.39 -7.19 11.82
C ASP A 122 -19.39 -8.61 11.22
N LYS A 123 -18.92 -9.59 11.98
CA LYS A 123 -18.83 -10.99 11.54
C LYS A 123 -20.15 -11.58 11.01
N LYS A 124 -21.30 -11.06 11.43
CA LYS A 124 -22.62 -11.56 11.00
C LYS A 124 -22.92 -11.25 9.53
N LYS A 125 -22.19 -10.29 8.93
CA LYS A 125 -22.36 -9.87 7.54
C LYS A 125 -21.43 -10.58 6.56
N HIS A 126 -20.59 -11.52 7.06
CA HIS A 126 -19.54 -12.16 6.29
C HIS A 126 -19.61 -13.68 6.37
N LYS A 127 -19.15 -14.35 5.31
CA LYS A 127 -18.99 -15.81 5.25
C LYS A 127 -17.52 -16.16 5.42
N PHE A 128 -17.25 -17.18 6.24
CA PHE A 128 -15.89 -17.60 6.56
C PHE A 128 -15.60 -19.00 6.03
N THR A 129 -14.39 -19.18 5.53
CA THR A 129 -13.78 -20.47 5.26
C THR A 129 -12.52 -20.59 6.10
N TYR A 130 -12.24 -21.78 6.59
CA TYR A 130 -11.11 -22.08 7.45
C TYR A 130 -10.15 -23.05 6.77
N PHE A 131 -8.89 -23.07 7.19
CA PHE A 131 -7.95 -24.07 6.71
C PHE A 131 -8.37 -25.47 7.18
N LYS A 132 -8.24 -26.48 6.28
CA LYS A 132 -8.62 -27.86 6.60
C LYS A 132 -7.80 -28.42 7.76
N ASP A 133 -6.50 -28.14 7.76
CA ASP A 133 -5.54 -28.65 8.75
C ASP A 133 -5.55 -27.85 10.06
N ASN A 134 -6.16 -26.67 10.06
CA ASN A 134 -6.33 -25.83 11.24
C ASN A 134 -7.66 -25.03 11.17
N PRO A 135 -8.77 -25.60 11.66
CA PRO A 135 -10.09 -24.98 11.57
C PRO A 135 -10.29 -23.75 12.47
N THR A 136 -9.27 -23.32 13.20
CA THR A 136 -9.29 -22.06 13.95
C THR A 136 -8.76 -20.88 13.15
N ILE A 137 -8.04 -21.15 12.05
CA ILE A 137 -7.43 -20.12 11.21
C ILE A 137 -8.32 -19.83 10.00
N ILE A 138 -8.71 -18.57 9.82
CA ILE A 138 -9.52 -18.12 8.68
C ILE A 138 -8.65 -18.12 7.43
N SER A 139 -9.10 -18.88 6.41
CA SER A 139 -8.47 -18.90 5.09
C SER A 139 -9.12 -17.88 4.13
N HIS A 140 -10.44 -17.69 4.21
CA HIS A 140 -11.16 -16.76 3.34
C HIS A 140 -12.30 -16.07 4.10
N ILE A 141 -12.52 -14.79 3.73
CA ILE A 141 -13.71 -14.02 4.09
C ILE A 141 -14.41 -13.65 2.78
N ASP A 142 -15.69 -14.01 2.65
CA ASP A 142 -16.49 -13.83 1.43
C ASP A 142 -15.83 -14.39 0.16
N GLY A 143 -15.12 -15.52 0.31
CA GLY A 143 -14.47 -16.22 -0.78
C GLY A 143 -13.13 -15.64 -1.22
N LYS A 144 -12.59 -14.61 -0.51
CA LYS A 144 -11.30 -14.00 -0.79
C LYS A 144 -10.36 -14.19 0.39
N ALA A 145 -9.06 -14.41 0.13
CA ALA A 145 -8.03 -14.39 1.16
C ALA A 145 -7.95 -12.98 1.79
N PRO A 146 -8.08 -12.86 3.13
CA PRO A 146 -8.07 -11.57 3.79
C PRO A 146 -6.66 -11.00 3.91
N TRP A 147 -6.51 -9.71 3.69
CA TRP A 147 -5.31 -8.93 3.96
C TRP A 147 -5.45 -8.15 5.26
N GLY A 148 -4.37 -7.99 6.01
CA GLY A 148 -4.36 -7.25 7.28
C GLY A 148 -4.78 -8.11 8.48
N THR A 149 -4.86 -9.44 8.30
CA THR A 149 -5.16 -10.39 9.37
C THR A 149 -4.12 -11.50 9.40
N ASP A 150 -3.84 -12.04 10.56
CA ASP A 150 -2.97 -13.21 10.74
C ASP A 150 -3.84 -14.46 10.96
N GLY A 151 -4.76 -14.72 10.02
CA GLY A 151 -5.73 -15.82 10.12
C GLY A 151 -6.78 -15.63 11.22
N ASN A 152 -6.78 -14.53 11.93
CA ASN A 152 -7.72 -14.19 12.98
C ASN A 152 -8.94 -13.43 12.44
N LEU A 153 -9.98 -13.35 13.28
CA LEU A 153 -11.13 -12.49 12.98
C LEU A 153 -10.70 -11.01 12.97
N PRO A 154 -10.98 -10.26 11.90
CA PRO A 154 -10.70 -8.82 11.88
C PRO A 154 -11.40 -8.06 13.00
N LYS A 155 -10.77 -7.01 13.51
CA LYS A 155 -11.35 -6.09 14.51
C LYS A 155 -12.08 -4.93 13.82
N ALA A 156 -11.57 -4.49 12.67
CA ALA A 156 -12.07 -3.35 11.93
C ALA A 156 -12.02 -3.57 10.41
N GLN A 157 -12.78 -2.77 9.69
CA GLN A 157 -12.79 -2.76 8.23
C GLN A 157 -12.84 -1.32 7.72
N TYR A 158 -12.42 -1.09 6.47
CA TYR A 158 -12.68 0.19 5.82
C TYR A 158 -14.19 0.39 5.63
N GLU A 159 -14.69 1.51 6.11
CA GLU A 159 -16.08 1.92 5.87
C GLU A 159 -16.19 2.74 4.58
N LYS A 160 -15.28 3.72 4.44
CA LYS A 160 -15.30 4.64 3.31
C LYS A 160 -13.94 5.30 3.12
N ILE A 161 -13.54 5.45 1.86
CA ILE A 161 -12.51 6.41 1.44
C ILE A 161 -13.18 7.41 0.51
N SER A 162 -13.13 8.69 0.87
CA SER A 162 -13.66 9.79 0.05
C SER A 162 -12.55 10.77 -0.31
N VAL A 163 -12.55 11.20 -1.58
CA VAL A 163 -11.62 12.17 -2.14
C VAL A 163 -12.42 13.34 -2.66
N ARG A 164 -12.17 14.54 -2.15
CA ARG A 164 -12.75 15.78 -2.64
C ARG A 164 -11.68 16.61 -3.33
N ILE A 165 -11.94 17.05 -4.56
CA ILE A 165 -11.07 17.93 -5.35
C ILE A 165 -11.94 19.09 -5.82
N GLY A 166 -11.71 20.28 -5.23
CA GLY A 166 -12.64 21.42 -5.38
C GLY A 166 -14.05 21.04 -4.94
N ASP A 167 -15.03 21.17 -5.85
CA ASP A 167 -16.43 20.86 -5.59
C ASP A 167 -16.81 19.40 -5.91
N LYS A 168 -15.91 18.63 -6.51
CA LYS A 168 -16.17 17.23 -6.87
C LYS A 168 -15.78 16.29 -5.74
N THR A 169 -16.64 15.32 -5.47
CA THR A 169 -16.38 14.26 -4.48
C THR A 169 -16.45 12.90 -5.16
N LEU A 170 -15.38 12.12 -5.03
CA LEU A 170 -15.31 10.70 -5.34
C LEU A 170 -15.41 9.90 -4.04
N ILE A 171 -16.27 8.89 -3.99
CA ILE A 171 -16.23 7.84 -2.98
C ILE A 171 -15.68 6.60 -3.67
N LEU A 172 -14.64 5.98 -3.12
CA LEU A 172 -14.08 4.77 -3.70
C LEU A 172 -15.13 3.66 -3.69
N PRO A 173 -15.23 2.86 -4.78
CA PRO A 173 -16.20 1.78 -4.85
C PRO A 173 -15.89 0.70 -3.80
N LYS A 174 -16.92 -0.06 -3.40
CA LYS A 174 -16.77 -1.16 -2.43
C LYS A 174 -15.63 -2.12 -2.81
N ALA A 175 -15.49 -2.46 -4.08
CA ALA A 175 -14.43 -3.33 -4.59
C ALA A 175 -13.00 -2.81 -4.31
N ALA A 176 -12.81 -1.49 -4.15
CA ALA A 176 -11.53 -0.92 -3.76
C ALA A 176 -11.16 -1.24 -2.30
N LEU A 177 -12.17 -1.46 -1.43
CA LEU A 177 -12.02 -1.63 0.01
C LEU A 177 -12.16 -3.10 0.46
N GLU A 178 -12.65 -3.97 -0.43
CA GLU A 178 -12.87 -5.38 -0.13
C GLU A 178 -11.58 -6.11 0.16
N ASN A 179 -11.71 -7.11 1.03
CA ASN A 179 -10.69 -8.05 1.51
C ASN A 179 -9.44 -7.42 2.15
N VAL A 180 -9.54 -6.17 2.62
CA VAL A 180 -8.51 -5.48 3.37
C VAL A 180 -9.07 -5.06 4.73
N TYR A 181 -8.46 -5.53 5.79
CA TYR A 181 -8.99 -5.40 7.15
C TYR A 181 -7.97 -4.73 8.08
N ASP A 182 -8.44 -4.39 9.29
CA ASP A 182 -7.65 -3.80 10.37
C ASP A 182 -6.81 -2.59 9.94
N PRO A 183 -7.46 -1.54 9.34
CA PRO A 183 -6.76 -0.34 8.90
C PRO A 183 -6.10 0.41 10.06
N TYR A 184 -4.79 0.67 9.93
CA TYR A 184 -4.02 1.49 10.84
C TYR A 184 -4.06 2.95 10.37
N LEU A 185 -4.95 3.77 10.96
CA LEU A 185 -5.21 5.14 10.48
C LEU A 185 -4.02 6.08 10.62
N ASP A 186 -3.05 5.79 11.51
CA ASP A 186 -1.84 6.58 11.67
C ASP A 186 -0.83 6.37 10.54
N GLY A 187 -0.93 5.24 9.85
CA GLY A 187 -0.13 4.90 8.69
C GLY A 187 -0.80 5.24 7.35
N VAL A 188 -1.84 6.09 7.35
CA VAL A 188 -2.45 6.56 6.10
C VAL A 188 -1.69 7.77 5.58
N GLU A 189 -1.25 7.68 4.34
CA GLU A 189 -0.59 8.75 3.60
C GLU A 189 -1.28 9.01 2.27
N ALA A 190 -1.09 10.20 1.72
CA ALA A 190 -1.55 10.52 0.38
C ALA A 190 -0.57 11.47 -0.30
N ASN A 191 -0.28 11.19 -1.58
CA ASN A 191 0.65 11.96 -2.40
C ASN A 191 0.01 12.28 -3.75
N TYR A 192 0.20 13.50 -4.24
CA TYR A 192 -0.40 13.97 -5.47
C TYR A 192 0.64 14.27 -6.54
N ASP A 193 0.54 13.56 -7.66
CA ASP A 193 1.27 13.83 -8.89
C ASP A 193 0.50 14.90 -9.71
N LYS A 194 0.96 16.14 -9.60
CA LYS A 194 0.36 17.28 -10.33
C LYS A 194 0.48 17.13 -11.85
N GLN A 195 1.55 16.51 -12.33
CA GLN A 195 1.81 16.40 -13.76
C GLN A 195 0.81 15.49 -14.45
N ASN A 196 0.44 14.39 -13.79
CA ASN A 196 -0.44 13.38 -14.35
C ASN A 196 -1.86 13.43 -13.75
N ASP A 197 -2.16 14.45 -12.91
CA ASP A 197 -3.43 14.56 -12.15
C ASP A 197 -3.78 13.24 -11.47
N THR A 198 -2.84 12.68 -10.73
CA THR A 198 -2.98 11.38 -10.08
C THR A 198 -2.74 11.48 -8.59
N LEU A 199 -3.72 11.05 -7.80
CA LEU A 199 -3.64 10.93 -6.35
C LEU A 199 -3.37 9.46 -5.99
N TYR A 200 -2.39 9.26 -5.12
CA TYR A 200 -2.07 7.99 -4.51
C TYR A 200 -2.41 8.05 -3.03
N ILE A 201 -3.15 7.05 -2.52
CA ILE A 201 -3.47 6.91 -1.11
C ILE A 201 -2.83 5.60 -0.64
N GLN A 202 -2.04 5.65 0.41
CA GLN A 202 -1.34 4.49 0.96
C GLN A 202 -1.82 4.23 2.39
N ALA A 203 -1.84 2.96 2.80
CA ALA A 203 -2.17 2.59 4.16
C ALA A 203 -1.45 1.30 4.59
N ILE A 204 -1.30 1.17 5.90
CA ILE A 204 -0.84 -0.04 6.58
C ILE A 204 -2.06 -0.71 7.20
N ASN A 205 -2.14 -2.03 7.15
CA ASN A 205 -3.23 -2.81 7.67
C ASN A 205 -2.70 -3.97 8.50
N GLY A 206 -3.41 -4.30 9.58
CA GLY A 206 -3.02 -5.36 10.50
C GLY A 206 -1.83 -5.01 11.38
N ASP A 207 -1.31 -6.02 12.04
CA ASP A 207 -0.13 -5.96 12.89
C ASP A 207 0.66 -7.29 12.79
N GLY A 208 1.91 -7.28 13.24
CA GLY A 208 2.76 -8.46 13.25
C GLY A 208 2.82 -9.17 11.89
N ALA A 209 2.69 -10.49 11.87
CA ALA A 209 2.76 -11.32 10.67
C ALA A 209 1.62 -11.08 9.67
N GLY A 210 0.49 -10.50 10.12
CA GLY A 210 -0.64 -10.13 9.26
C GLY A 210 -0.50 -8.77 8.60
N THR A 211 0.59 -8.04 8.81
CA THR A 211 0.76 -6.70 8.22
C THR A 211 0.73 -6.76 6.71
N SER A 212 -0.09 -5.91 6.12
CA SER A 212 -0.15 -5.67 4.68
C SER A 212 -0.11 -4.18 4.36
N LEU A 213 0.44 -3.86 3.20
CA LEU A 213 0.52 -2.52 2.67
C LEU A 213 -0.39 -2.41 1.46
N ILE A 214 -1.11 -1.31 1.35
CA ILE A 214 -2.01 -1.06 0.23
C ILE A 214 -1.81 0.34 -0.33
N ILE A 215 -1.92 0.45 -1.64
CA ILE A 215 -2.02 1.72 -2.34
C ILE A 215 -3.23 1.73 -3.27
N TRP A 216 -3.97 2.83 -3.28
CA TRP A 216 -5.04 3.13 -4.24
C TRP A 216 -4.60 4.24 -5.17
N LYS A 217 -4.85 4.07 -6.47
CA LYS A 217 -4.59 5.05 -7.52
C LYS A 217 -5.88 5.70 -7.99
N ILE A 218 -5.94 7.02 -7.91
CA ILE A 218 -7.04 7.85 -8.43
C ILE A 218 -6.47 8.78 -9.49
N GLU A 219 -6.84 8.62 -10.75
CA GLU A 219 -6.34 9.39 -11.87
C GLU A 219 -7.46 10.25 -12.45
N LYS A 220 -7.22 11.57 -12.55
CA LYS A 220 -8.20 12.54 -13.06
C LYS A 220 -9.54 12.45 -12.34
N GLY A 221 -9.50 12.27 -11.01
CA GLY A 221 -10.68 12.14 -10.16
C GLY A 221 -11.43 10.81 -10.29
N VAL A 222 -10.87 9.78 -10.93
CA VAL A 222 -11.47 8.45 -11.11
C VAL A 222 -10.60 7.38 -10.46
N TYR A 223 -11.20 6.52 -9.62
CA TYR A 223 -10.52 5.34 -9.11
C TYR A 223 -10.10 4.41 -10.26
N LYS A 224 -8.83 4.00 -10.29
CA LYS A 224 -8.26 3.17 -11.36
C LYS A 224 -7.86 1.79 -10.88
N ASP A 225 -7.07 1.74 -9.80
CA ASP A 225 -6.42 0.50 -9.41
C ASP A 225 -6.01 0.52 -7.93
N LYS A 226 -5.66 -0.67 -7.42
CA LYS A 226 -4.99 -0.85 -6.13
C LYS A 226 -3.93 -1.94 -6.24
N LEU A 227 -2.88 -1.81 -5.44
CA LEU A 227 -1.88 -2.84 -5.22
C LEU A 227 -1.83 -3.15 -3.72
N ILE A 228 -1.87 -4.43 -3.37
CA ILE A 228 -1.73 -4.90 -2.00
C ILE A 228 -0.55 -5.85 -1.95
N VAL A 229 0.27 -5.72 -0.93
CA VAL A 229 1.46 -6.56 -0.73
C VAL A 229 1.62 -6.93 0.74
N ASN A 230 2.39 -7.96 1.02
CA ASN A 230 2.82 -8.27 2.39
C ASN A 230 3.75 -7.16 2.90
N GLY A 231 3.65 -6.85 4.19
CA GLY A 231 4.44 -5.80 4.83
C GLY A 231 5.88 -6.21 5.20
N PHE A 232 6.28 -7.46 4.92
CA PHE A 232 7.60 -8.01 5.24
C PHE A 232 8.17 -8.78 4.06
#